data_58b95197dc331e3391541c7c681df9ef
#
_entry.id   58b95197dc331e3391541c7c681df9ef
#
_cell.length_a   1.000
_cell.length_b   1.000
_cell.length_c   1.000
_cell.angle_alpha   90.00
_cell.angle_beta   90.00
_cell.angle_gamma   90.00
#
_symmetry.space_group_name_H-M   'P 1'
#
loop_
_entity.id
_entity.type
_entity.pdbx_description
1 polymer ?
#
loop_
_entity_poly.entity_id
_entity_poly.type
_entity_poly.pdbx_seq_one_letter_code
_entity_poly.pdbx_strand_id
1 'polypeptide(L)'
;MEEQYYIDYLAVATTGEELELNIVFKNGKSKLLNNLPAGYCRLYSIILDLAYRAYILNGNKEPTGIVLIDEIDLHLHPSMEQDVVQCLRDVFPLVQCIITAHSAAAIANLDTTEKVKDEETGDLIPANQLVFMQEGQDEADVLPVIYGLDYNAALRDFMGSPSRNEDMKKKGDEYLAYCSMGLKEEANSIIGELESSLGKNHEYVKELQEKAKAYEVH
;
A
#
# COMPACT_ATOMS: atom_id res chain seq x y z
N MET A 1 0.58 11.84 -6.51
CA MET A 1 0.87 13.07 -5.67
C MET A 1 0.08 14.23 -6.25
N GLU A 2 -0.54 15.08 -5.40
CA GLU A 2 -1.26 16.25 -5.88
C GLU A 2 -0.31 17.27 -6.52
N GLU A 3 -0.67 17.83 -7.69
CA GLU A 3 0.18 18.79 -8.44
C GLU A 3 0.67 19.98 -7.62
N GLN A 4 -0.13 20.42 -6.64
CA GLN A 4 0.23 21.55 -5.76
C GLN A 4 1.47 21.29 -4.88
N TYR A 5 1.92 20.05 -4.77
CA TYR A 5 3.09 19.64 -3.97
C TYR A 5 4.29 19.21 -4.83
N TYR A 6 4.28 19.48 -6.14
CA TYR A 6 5.48 19.27 -6.95
C TYR A 6 6.54 20.33 -6.61
N ILE A 7 7.67 19.85 -6.11
CA ILE A 7 8.79 20.70 -5.70
C ILE A 7 9.46 21.31 -6.93
N ASP A 8 9.78 22.59 -6.84
CA ASP A 8 10.64 23.28 -7.79
C ASP A 8 12.06 23.33 -7.25
N TYR A 9 12.25 23.88 -6.04
CA TYR A 9 13.53 23.88 -5.36
C TYR A 9 13.37 23.96 -3.85
N LEU A 10 14.49 23.75 -3.16
CA LEU A 10 14.61 23.85 -1.72
C LEU A 10 15.40 25.13 -1.36
N ALA A 11 14.94 25.83 -0.36
CA ALA A 11 15.63 26.99 0.16
C ALA A 11 15.79 26.89 1.67
N VAL A 12 16.93 27.32 2.18
CA VAL A 12 17.11 27.47 3.63
C VAL A 12 16.57 28.83 4.03
N ALA A 13 15.59 28.83 4.94
CA ALA A 13 15.07 30.02 5.57
C ALA A 13 15.70 30.20 6.94
N THR A 14 15.93 31.45 7.34
CA THR A 14 16.44 31.78 8.68
C THR A 14 15.32 32.44 9.44
N THR A 15 14.89 31.82 10.55
CA THR A 15 13.86 32.36 11.45
C THR A 15 14.50 32.58 12.81
N GLY A 16 14.97 33.81 13.06
CA GLY A 16 15.78 34.10 14.24
C GLY A 16 17.15 33.43 14.18
N GLU A 17 17.46 32.57 15.16
CA GLU A 17 18.70 31.79 15.22
C GLU A 17 18.58 30.38 14.60
N GLU A 18 17.37 29.99 14.20
CA GLU A 18 17.09 28.66 13.64
C GLU A 18 17.13 28.67 12.12
N LEU A 19 17.68 27.59 11.55
CA LEU A 19 17.65 27.31 10.13
C LEU A 19 16.48 26.37 9.84
N GLU A 20 15.61 26.79 8.95
CA GLU A 20 14.44 26.01 8.54
C GLU A 20 14.49 25.69 7.05
N LEU A 21 14.04 24.51 6.67
CA LEU A 21 13.94 24.12 5.27
C LEU A 21 12.61 24.60 4.69
N ASN A 22 12.70 25.48 3.71
CA ASN A 22 11.56 26.00 2.96
C ASN A 22 11.47 25.29 1.61
N ILE A 23 10.31 24.70 1.34
CA ILE A 23 10.02 24.01 0.08
C ILE A 23 9.27 24.97 -0.83
N VAL A 24 9.82 25.22 -2.01
CA VAL A 24 9.18 26.03 -3.05
C VAL A 24 8.60 25.09 -4.09
N PHE A 25 7.32 25.26 -4.37
CA PHE A 25 6.57 24.42 -5.32
C PHE A 25 6.51 25.07 -6.70
N LYS A 26 6.32 24.25 -7.73
CA LYS A 26 6.19 24.72 -9.14
C LYS A 26 5.07 25.71 -9.37
N ASN A 27 4.07 25.76 -8.49
CA ASN A 27 3.01 26.76 -8.53
C ASN A 27 3.39 28.13 -7.92
N GLY A 28 4.65 28.30 -7.53
CA GLY A 28 5.20 29.53 -6.92
C GLY A 28 4.90 29.72 -5.43
N LYS A 29 4.17 28.80 -4.80
CA LYS A 29 3.94 28.81 -3.36
C LYS A 29 5.11 28.20 -2.62
N SER A 30 5.32 28.61 -1.37
CA SER A 30 6.33 28.02 -0.50
C SER A 30 5.76 27.67 0.86
N LYS A 31 6.30 26.66 1.49
CA LYS A 31 5.99 26.25 2.86
C LYS A 31 7.22 25.71 3.55
N LEU A 32 7.32 25.94 4.84
CA LEU A 32 8.28 25.20 5.66
C LEU A 32 7.95 23.72 5.65
N LEU A 33 8.98 22.87 5.62
CA LEU A 33 8.82 21.40 5.59
C LEU A 33 7.88 20.95 6.73
N ASN A 34 8.09 21.45 7.93
CA ASN A 34 7.29 21.09 9.12
C ASN A 34 5.83 21.58 9.07
N ASN A 35 5.49 22.45 8.14
CA ASN A 35 4.12 22.97 7.95
C ASN A 35 3.37 22.24 6.81
N LEU A 36 3.96 21.20 6.25
CA LEU A 36 3.29 20.32 5.29
C LEU A 36 2.34 19.34 5.99
N PRO A 37 1.33 18.81 5.28
CA PRO A 37 0.59 17.65 5.77
C PRO A 37 1.55 16.50 6.11
N ALA A 38 1.26 15.75 7.19
CA ALA A 38 2.17 14.78 7.79
C ALA A 38 2.78 13.80 6.78
N GLY A 39 1.97 13.28 5.84
CA GLY A 39 2.45 12.34 4.82
C GLY A 39 3.50 12.96 3.89
N TYR A 40 3.28 14.21 3.42
CA TYR A 40 4.26 14.90 2.59
C TYR A 40 5.53 15.27 3.37
N CYS A 41 5.36 15.72 4.63
CA CYS A 41 6.49 16.00 5.51
C CYS A 41 7.37 14.76 5.66
N ARG A 42 6.78 13.59 5.95
CA ARG A 42 7.50 12.32 6.10
C ARG A 42 8.20 11.92 4.80
N LEU A 43 7.48 11.88 3.67
CA LEU A 43 8.05 11.48 2.38
C LEU A 43 9.24 12.36 2.01
N TYR A 44 9.09 13.67 2.09
CA TYR A 44 10.19 14.58 1.77
C TYR A 44 11.34 14.45 2.76
N SER A 45 11.07 14.24 4.05
CA SER A 45 12.13 14.01 5.03
C SER A 45 12.95 12.76 4.71
N ILE A 46 12.31 11.65 4.29
CA ILE A 46 13.01 10.43 3.87
C ILE A 46 13.89 10.71 2.64
N ILE A 47 13.30 11.32 1.59
CA ILE A 47 14.04 11.58 0.35
C ILE A 47 15.22 12.52 0.61
N LEU A 48 15.02 13.56 1.41
CA LEU A 48 16.06 14.54 1.72
C LEU A 48 17.19 13.95 2.60
N ASP A 49 16.83 13.13 3.59
CA ASP A 49 17.83 12.43 4.42
C ASP A 49 18.65 11.47 3.57
N LEU A 50 18.00 10.69 2.69
CA LEU A 50 18.69 9.79 1.77
C LEU A 50 19.60 10.55 0.79
N ALA A 51 19.11 11.62 0.19
CA ALA A 51 19.88 12.44 -0.72
C ALA A 51 21.10 13.07 -0.02
N TYR A 52 20.92 13.56 1.21
CA TYR A 52 22.02 14.11 2.01
C TYR A 52 23.07 13.05 2.35
N ARG A 53 22.64 11.88 2.81
CA ARG A 53 23.58 10.75 3.10
C ARG A 53 24.28 10.28 1.85
N ALA A 54 23.55 10.15 0.73
CA ALA A 54 24.11 9.79 -0.55
C ALA A 54 25.22 10.78 -0.99
N TYR A 55 24.96 12.09 -0.84
CA TYR A 55 25.95 13.12 -1.13
C TYR A 55 27.21 13.01 -0.24
N ILE A 56 27.03 12.79 1.07
CA ILE A 56 28.16 12.66 2.00
C ILE A 56 28.99 11.41 1.71
N LEU A 57 28.35 10.28 1.39
CA LEU A 57 29.03 8.99 1.21
C LEU A 57 29.60 8.82 -0.20
N ASN A 58 28.89 9.28 -1.22
CA ASN A 58 29.22 9.05 -2.63
C ASN A 58 29.74 10.32 -3.35
N GLY A 59 29.65 11.48 -2.71
CA GLY A 59 29.99 12.77 -3.32
C GLY A 59 29.05 13.12 -4.47
N ASN A 60 29.59 13.54 -5.59
CA ASN A 60 28.80 13.90 -6.80
C ASN A 60 28.52 12.69 -7.72
N LYS A 61 28.79 11.47 -7.25
CA LYS A 61 28.50 10.25 -8.00
C LYS A 61 27.04 9.83 -7.76
N GLU A 62 26.53 9.06 -8.67
CA GLU A 62 25.23 8.42 -8.49
C GLU A 62 25.24 7.55 -7.22
N PRO A 63 24.28 7.72 -6.32
CA PRO A 63 24.28 7.03 -5.04
C PRO A 63 24.10 5.52 -5.20
N THR A 64 24.97 4.77 -4.51
CA THR A 64 24.88 3.30 -4.43
C THR A 64 24.89 2.89 -2.97
N GLY A 65 24.31 1.75 -2.65
CA GLY A 65 24.32 1.20 -1.30
C GLY A 65 23.05 0.49 -0.93
N ILE A 66 22.89 0.21 0.37
CA ILE A 66 21.72 -0.45 0.94
C ILE A 66 21.05 0.50 1.94
N VAL A 67 19.76 0.65 1.83
CA VAL A 67 18.93 1.48 2.72
C VAL A 67 17.87 0.60 3.37
N LEU A 68 17.75 0.73 4.69
CA LEU A 68 16.73 0.09 5.49
C LEU A 68 15.69 1.15 5.87
N ILE A 69 14.44 0.93 5.51
CA ILE A 69 13.33 1.83 5.83
C ILE A 69 12.26 1.04 6.55
N ASP A 70 12.03 1.38 7.80
CA ASP A 70 10.99 0.76 8.59
C ASP A 70 9.69 1.56 8.47
N GLU A 71 8.56 0.83 8.30
CA GLU A 71 7.22 1.41 8.20
C GLU A 71 7.12 2.56 7.18
N ILE A 72 7.46 2.30 5.92
CA ILE A 72 7.47 3.33 4.85
C ILE A 72 6.10 4.01 4.69
N ASP A 73 5.04 3.29 4.94
CA ASP A 73 3.63 3.67 4.81
C ASP A 73 3.11 4.51 5.99
N LEU A 74 3.85 4.59 7.09
CA LEU A 74 3.42 5.32 8.29
C LEU A 74 3.10 6.79 7.97
N HIS A 75 1.89 7.23 8.31
CA HIS A 75 1.34 8.57 8.07
C HIS A 75 1.15 8.98 6.60
N LEU A 76 1.39 8.11 5.65
CA LEU A 76 1.08 8.37 4.25
C LEU A 76 -0.44 8.25 4.01
N HIS A 77 -0.93 9.01 3.03
CA HIS A 77 -2.26 8.78 2.50
C HIS A 77 -2.24 7.54 1.60
N PRO A 78 -3.29 6.70 1.55
CA PRO A 78 -3.31 5.49 0.72
C PRO A 78 -2.89 5.70 -0.75
N SER A 79 -3.23 6.85 -1.34
CA SER A 79 -2.78 7.19 -2.69
C SER A 79 -1.27 7.46 -2.81
N MET A 80 -0.61 7.82 -1.71
CA MET A 80 0.84 8.00 -1.67
C MET A 80 1.56 6.69 -1.38
N GLU A 81 0.95 5.83 -0.54
CA GLU A 81 1.49 4.50 -0.23
C GLU A 81 1.67 3.65 -1.48
N GLN A 82 0.73 3.76 -2.44
CA GLN A 82 0.78 3.04 -3.71
C GLN A 82 2.02 3.36 -4.56
N ASP A 83 2.51 4.60 -4.49
CA ASP A 83 3.56 5.08 -5.37
C ASP A 83 4.92 5.23 -4.67
N VAL A 84 4.97 5.15 -3.33
CA VAL A 84 6.15 5.54 -2.55
C VAL A 84 7.39 4.69 -2.88
N VAL A 85 7.21 3.38 -3.05
CA VAL A 85 8.32 2.46 -3.38
C VAL A 85 8.87 2.76 -4.77
N GLN A 86 7.96 2.96 -5.75
CA GLN A 86 8.37 3.32 -7.10
C GLN A 86 9.06 4.69 -7.15
N CYS A 87 8.55 5.68 -6.41
CA CYS A 87 9.20 6.99 -6.30
C CYS A 87 10.63 6.90 -5.76
N LEU A 88 10.86 6.06 -4.74
CA LEU A 88 12.22 5.86 -4.21
C LEU A 88 13.15 5.21 -5.24
N ARG A 89 12.69 4.21 -5.98
CA ARG A 89 13.46 3.58 -7.06
C ARG A 89 13.82 4.56 -8.17
N ASP A 90 12.85 5.39 -8.58
CA ASP A 90 13.07 6.37 -9.65
C ASP A 90 14.11 7.43 -9.25
N VAL A 91 14.15 7.80 -7.97
CA VAL A 91 15.10 8.78 -7.44
C VAL A 91 16.47 8.17 -7.15
N PHE A 92 16.51 6.92 -6.71
CA PHE A 92 17.73 6.21 -6.29
C PHE A 92 17.86 4.84 -6.98
N PRO A 93 18.04 4.79 -8.30
CA PRO A 93 17.95 3.55 -9.08
C PRO A 93 19.05 2.52 -8.76
N LEU A 94 20.19 2.94 -8.22
CA LEU A 94 21.31 2.06 -7.84
C LEU A 94 21.36 1.77 -6.33
N VAL A 95 20.33 2.15 -5.58
CA VAL A 95 20.22 1.86 -4.15
C VAL A 95 19.30 0.68 -3.93
N GLN A 96 19.79 -0.34 -3.24
CA GLN A 96 18.93 -1.42 -2.75
C GLN A 96 18.13 -0.94 -1.54
N CYS A 97 16.81 -0.95 -1.63
CA CYS A 97 15.93 -0.61 -0.51
C CYS A 97 15.37 -1.88 0.12
N ILE A 98 15.56 -2.05 1.42
CA ILE A 98 14.88 -3.07 2.24
C ILE A 98 13.86 -2.32 3.07
N ILE A 99 12.57 -2.58 2.81
CA ILE A 99 11.48 -1.76 3.29
C ILE A 99 10.48 -2.64 4.04
N THR A 100 10.04 -2.21 5.23
CA THR A 100 8.87 -2.81 5.87
C THR A 100 7.63 -1.94 5.61
N ALA A 101 6.48 -2.58 5.47
CA ALA A 101 5.20 -1.92 5.31
C ALA A 101 4.08 -2.77 5.93
N HIS A 102 3.05 -2.11 6.41
CA HIS A 102 1.82 -2.71 6.95
C HIS A 102 0.59 -2.40 6.09
N SER A 103 0.77 -1.68 4.99
CA SER A 103 -0.31 -1.27 4.10
C SER A 103 -0.43 -2.16 2.87
N ALA A 104 -1.63 -2.66 2.63
CA ALA A 104 -1.96 -3.36 1.40
C ALA A 104 -1.80 -2.46 0.16
N ALA A 105 -1.92 -1.13 0.31
CA ALA A 105 -1.73 -0.18 -0.78
C ALA A 105 -0.28 -0.15 -1.27
N ALA A 106 0.69 -0.19 -0.35
CA ALA A 106 2.10 -0.21 -0.69
C ALA A 106 2.50 -1.50 -1.45
N ILE A 107 1.79 -2.59 -1.20
CA ILE A 107 2.04 -3.91 -1.81
C ILE A 107 1.32 -4.05 -3.15
N ALA A 108 0.10 -3.56 -3.28
CA ALA A 108 -0.77 -3.81 -4.44
C ALA A 108 -0.17 -3.31 -5.77
N ASN A 109 0.60 -2.22 -5.73
CA ASN A 109 1.24 -1.65 -6.92
C ASN A 109 2.69 -2.11 -7.13
N LEU A 110 3.21 -3.00 -6.28
CA LEU A 110 4.55 -3.51 -6.44
C LEU A 110 4.63 -4.45 -7.65
N ASP A 111 5.43 -4.10 -8.64
CA ASP A 111 5.71 -4.98 -9.77
C ASP A 111 6.87 -5.92 -9.44
N THR A 112 6.54 -7.17 -9.16
CA THR A 112 7.52 -8.25 -8.95
C THR A 112 7.83 -9.04 -10.23
N THR A 113 7.22 -8.66 -11.37
CA THR A 113 7.49 -9.31 -12.68
C THR A 113 8.70 -8.71 -13.37
N GLU A 114 9.02 -7.45 -13.05
CA GLU A 114 10.16 -6.75 -13.61
C GLU A 114 11.46 -7.44 -13.24
N LYS A 115 12.34 -7.59 -14.21
CA LYS A 115 13.65 -8.21 -14.02
C LYS A 115 14.75 -7.24 -14.38
N VAL A 116 15.80 -7.25 -13.59
CA VAL A 116 17.03 -6.52 -13.84
C VAL A 116 18.18 -7.49 -14.03
N LYS A 117 19.19 -7.06 -14.76
CA LYS A 117 20.40 -7.86 -14.95
C LYS A 117 21.33 -7.65 -13.76
N ASP A 118 21.68 -8.73 -13.09
CA ASP A 118 22.71 -8.73 -12.08
C ASP A 118 24.07 -8.45 -12.73
N GLU A 119 24.81 -7.48 -12.20
CA GLU A 119 26.08 -7.05 -12.80
C GLU A 119 27.22 -8.05 -12.56
N GLU A 120 27.14 -8.85 -11.50
CA GLU A 120 28.19 -9.82 -11.15
C GLU A 120 27.98 -11.15 -11.85
N THR A 121 26.76 -11.68 -11.85
CA THR A 121 26.44 -13.00 -12.42
C THR A 121 25.97 -12.92 -13.86
N GLY A 122 25.42 -11.78 -14.27
CA GLY A 122 24.81 -11.58 -15.59
C GLY A 122 23.41 -12.18 -15.71
N ASP A 123 22.90 -12.76 -14.64
CA ASP A 123 21.58 -13.38 -14.59
C ASP A 123 20.46 -12.33 -14.49
N LEU A 124 19.25 -12.71 -14.92
CA LEU A 124 18.07 -11.91 -14.74
C LEU A 124 17.44 -12.22 -13.38
N ILE A 125 17.53 -11.25 -12.46
CA ILE A 125 16.93 -11.34 -11.12
C ILE A 125 15.70 -10.42 -11.03
N PRO A 126 14.74 -10.72 -10.14
CA PRO A 126 13.61 -9.83 -9.90
C PRO A 126 14.09 -8.45 -9.42
N ALA A 127 13.54 -7.39 -10.02
CA ALA A 127 13.83 -6.01 -9.61
C ALA A 127 13.23 -5.70 -8.21
N ASN A 128 12.09 -6.32 -7.90
CA ASN A 128 11.42 -6.24 -6.61
C ASN A 128 11.10 -7.64 -6.10
N GLN A 129 11.20 -7.81 -4.80
CA GLN A 129 10.77 -9.03 -4.10
C GLN A 129 9.87 -8.67 -2.94
N LEU A 130 8.80 -9.41 -2.76
CA LEU A 130 7.95 -9.31 -1.58
C LEU A 130 8.23 -10.49 -0.66
N VAL A 131 8.64 -10.17 0.56
CA VAL A 131 8.91 -11.14 1.62
C VAL A 131 7.82 -11.02 2.67
N PHE A 132 7.13 -12.11 2.93
CA PHE A 132 6.07 -12.15 3.92
C PHE A 132 6.59 -12.80 5.19
N MET A 133 6.40 -12.11 6.33
CA MET A 133 6.81 -12.60 7.65
C MET A 133 5.56 -12.80 8.50
N GLN A 134 5.34 -14.02 8.97
CA GLN A 134 4.25 -14.34 9.90
C GLN A 134 4.76 -14.42 11.33
N GLU A 135 3.93 -13.97 12.27
CA GLU A 135 4.24 -14.09 13.67
C GLU A 135 4.39 -15.57 14.07
N GLY A 136 5.50 -15.90 14.74
CA GLY A 136 5.81 -17.26 15.20
C GLY A 136 6.41 -18.20 14.15
N GLN A 137 6.75 -17.71 12.96
CA GLN A 137 7.54 -18.46 11.98
C GLN A 137 8.99 -17.95 11.96
N ASP A 138 9.93 -18.88 11.94
CA ASP A 138 11.38 -18.57 11.86
C ASP A 138 11.85 -18.34 10.41
N GLU A 139 11.03 -18.70 9.42
CA GLU A 139 11.34 -18.57 8.01
C GLU A 139 10.40 -17.56 7.34
N ALA A 140 10.97 -16.73 6.50
CA ALA A 140 10.25 -15.74 5.71
C ALA A 140 9.90 -16.33 4.34
N ASP A 141 8.65 -16.20 3.92
CA ASP A 141 8.18 -16.64 2.61
C ASP A 141 8.44 -15.57 1.55
N VAL A 142 9.23 -15.90 0.54
CA VAL A 142 9.32 -15.08 -0.67
C VAL A 142 8.08 -15.38 -1.52
N LEU A 143 7.21 -14.38 -1.65
CA LEU A 143 5.97 -14.55 -2.39
C LEU A 143 6.23 -14.64 -3.90
N PRO A 144 5.46 -15.46 -4.61
CA PRO A 144 5.54 -15.54 -6.07
C PRO A 144 5.14 -14.19 -6.70
N VAL A 145 5.33 -14.12 -8.00
CA VAL A 145 5.02 -12.93 -8.82
C VAL A 145 3.67 -12.31 -8.44
N ILE A 146 3.72 -11.08 -7.95
CA ILE A 146 2.55 -10.25 -7.66
C ILE A 146 2.59 -9.07 -8.60
N TYR A 147 1.59 -8.95 -9.45
CA TYR A 147 1.38 -7.77 -10.30
C TYR A 147 -0.11 -7.57 -10.54
N GLY A 148 -0.55 -6.33 -10.37
CA GLY A 148 -1.96 -5.99 -10.56
C GLY A 148 -2.88 -6.63 -9.53
N LEU A 149 -2.39 -6.88 -8.32
CA LEU A 149 -3.19 -7.42 -7.24
C LEU A 149 -4.24 -6.38 -6.82
N ASP A 150 -5.51 -6.80 -6.75
CA ASP A 150 -6.56 -5.95 -6.19
C ASP A 150 -6.27 -5.65 -4.71
N TYR A 151 -6.51 -4.41 -4.30
CA TYR A 151 -6.29 -3.95 -2.92
C TYR A 151 -6.98 -4.83 -1.87
N ASN A 152 -8.21 -5.27 -2.15
CA ASN A 152 -8.95 -6.15 -1.23
C ASN A 152 -8.35 -7.57 -1.19
N ALA A 153 -7.77 -8.03 -2.30
CA ALA A 153 -7.05 -9.29 -2.33
C ALA A 153 -5.76 -9.18 -1.51
N ALA A 154 -5.01 -8.08 -1.63
CA ALA A 154 -3.82 -7.84 -0.82
C ALA A 154 -4.14 -7.81 0.68
N LEU A 155 -5.22 -7.11 1.07
CA LEU A 155 -5.70 -7.07 2.45
C LEU A 155 -6.05 -8.47 3.00
N ARG A 156 -6.77 -9.26 2.20
CA ARG A 156 -7.25 -10.57 2.64
C ARG A 156 -6.13 -11.61 2.65
N ASP A 157 -5.36 -11.68 1.58
CA ASP A 157 -4.47 -12.81 1.30
C ASP A 157 -3.11 -12.64 1.99
N PHE A 158 -2.68 -11.38 2.20
CA PHE A 158 -1.37 -11.09 2.82
C PHE A 158 -1.48 -10.40 4.19
N MET A 159 -2.49 -9.55 4.40
CA MET A 159 -2.61 -8.83 5.67
C MET A 159 -3.50 -9.56 6.68
N GLY A 160 -4.09 -10.71 6.32
CA GLY A 160 -4.98 -11.49 7.19
C GLY A 160 -6.22 -10.71 7.65
N SER A 161 -6.50 -9.58 6.99
CA SER A 161 -7.63 -8.73 7.34
C SER A 161 -8.91 -9.35 6.80
N PRO A 162 -9.92 -9.62 7.65
CA PRO A 162 -11.19 -10.11 7.16
C PRO A 162 -11.79 -9.08 6.20
N SER A 163 -12.17 -9.51 5.01
CA SER A 163 -12.75 -8.63 3.98
C SER A 163 -14.05 -7.95 4.43
N ARG A 164 -14.63 -8.41 5.53
CA ARG A 164 -15.90 -7.92 6.11
C ARG A 164 -15.93 -8.14 7.61
N ASN A 165 -16.74 -7.34 8.31
CA ASN A 165 -17.05 -7.57 9.72
C ASN A 165 -17.52 -9.01 9.92
N GLU A 166 -17.02 -9.68 10.98
CA GLU A 166 -17.29 -11.09 11.25
C GLU A 166 -18.77 -11.40 11.39
N ASP A 167 -19.54 -10.50 12.02
CA ASP A 167 -21.00 -10.69 12.17
C ASP A 167 -21.72 -10.65 10.82
N MET A 168 -21.31 -9.75 9.93
CA MET A 168 -21.87 -9.68 8.58
C MET A 168 -21.50 -10.91 7.75
N LYS A 169 -20.27 -11.42 7.93
CA LYS A 169 -19.84 -12.66 7.28
C LYS A 169 -20.65 -13.84 7.77
N LYS A 170 -20.81 -14.00 9.09
CA LYS A 170 -21.63 -15.07 9.69
C LYS A 170 -23.07 -15.04 9.15
N LYS A 171 -23.71 -13.88 9.13
CA LYS A 171 -25.05 -13.73 8.55
C LYS A 171 -25.10 -14.11 7.07
N GLY A 172 -24.09 -13.75 6.28
CA GLY A 172 -24.00 -14.16 4.90
C GLY A 172 -23.87 -15.67 4.72
N ASP A 173 -23.02 -16.30 5.53
CA ASP A 173 -22.80 -17.74 5.54
C ASP A 173 -24.07 -18.50 5.98
N GLU A 174 -24.77 -18.00 7.01
CA GLU A 174 -26.08 -18.53 7.45
C GLU A 174 -27.14 -18.42 6.35
N TYR A 175 -27.21 -17.28 5.68
CA TYR A 175 -28.13 -17.10 4.54
C TYR A 175 -27.89 -18.14 3.44
N LEU A 176 -26.62 -18.33 3.02
CA LEU A 176 -26.28 -19.31 1.98
C LEU A 176 -26.52 -20.75 2.45
N ALA A 177 -26.29 -21.05 3.74
CA ALA A 177 -26.59 -22.35 4.32
C ALA A 177 -28.10 -22.64 4.28
N TYR A 178 -28.96 -21.69 4.68
CA TYR A 178 -30.42 -21.87 4.60
C TYR A 178 -30.90 -22.01 3.14
N CYS A 179 -30.32 -21.25 2.20
CA CYS A 179 -30.61 -21.42 0.79
C CYS A 179 -30.26 -22.84 0.30
N SER A 180 -29.09 -23.37 0.68
CA SER A 180 -28.66 -24.72 0.30
C SER A 180 -29.51 -25.84 0.89
N MET A 181 -30.11 -25.61 2.06
CA MET A 181 -31.04 -26.52 2.76
C MET A 181 -32.48 -26.38 2.30
N GLY A 182 -32.81 -25.42 1.43
CA GLY A 182 -34.16 -25.14 0.98
C GLY A 182 -35.05 -24.45 2.02
N LEU A 183 -34.49 -23.93 3.10
CA LEU A 183 -35.19 -23.25 4.20
C LEU A 183 -35.45 -21.78 3.82
N LYS A 184 -36.49 -21.56 2.99
CA LYS A 184 -36.74 -20.25 2.37
C LYS A 184 -37.18 -19.16 3.37
N GLU A 185 -37.92 -19.51 4.42
CA GLU A 185 -38.41 -18.54 5.40
C GLU A 185 -37.23 -17.99 6.22
N GLU A 186 -36.34 -18.84 6.68
CA GLU A 186 -35.12 -18.50 7.42
C GLU A 186 -34.18 -17.67 6.56
N ALA A 187 -33.93 -18.08 5.32
CA ALA A 187 -33.12 -17.35 4.38
C ALA A 187 -33.65 -15.92 4.13
N ASN A 188 -34.98 -15.80 3.92
CA ASN A 188 -35.63 -14.48 3.72
C ASN A 188 -35.53 -13.58 4.96
N SER A 189 -35.58 -14.16 6.17
CA SER A 189 -35.38 -13.40 7.40
C SER A 189 -33.97 -12.78 7.46
N ILE A 190 -32.92 -13.59 7.22
CA ILE A 190 -31.53 -13.13 7.28
C ILE A 190 -31.22 -12.08 6.19
N ILE A 191 -31.66 -12.34 4.94
CA ILE A 191 -31.42 -11.37 3.86
C ILE A 191 -32.17 -10.06 4.10
N GLY A 192 -33.36 -10.11 4.69
CA GLY A 192 -34.14 -8.94 5.09
C GLY A 192 -33.44 -8.11 6.17
N GLU A 193 -32.79 -8.74 7.14
CA GLU A 193 -31.96 -8.05 8.12
C GLU A 193 -30.74 -7.37 7.48
N LEU A 194 -30.05 -8.06 6.56
CA LEU A 194 -28.92 -7.50 5.82
C LEU A 194 -29.35 -6.33 4.93
N GLU A 195 -30.48 -6.46 4.22
CA GLU A 195 -31.06 -5.38 3.43
C GLU A 195 -31.46 -4.16 4.27
N SER A 196 -31.94 -4.38 5.47
CA SER A 196 -32.31 -3.31 6.40
C SER A 196 -31.10 -2.56 6.94
N SER A 197 -30.00 -3.29 7.16
CA SER A 197 -28.75 -2.74 7.73
C SER A 197 -27.87 -2.06 6.68
N LEU A 198 -27.76 -2.64 5.50
CA LEU A 198 -26.83 -2.22 4.43
C LEU A 198 -27.51 -1.50 3.27
N GLY A 199 -28.82 -1.73 3.09
CA GLY A 199 -29.58 -1.29 1.93
C GLY A 199 -29.70 -2.37 0.86
N LYS A 200 -30.88 -2.42 0.19
CA LYS A 200 -31.21 -3.44 -0.83
C LYS A 200 -30.24 -3.46 -2.03
N ASN A 201 -29.62 -2.31 -2.35
CA ASN A 201 -28.72 -2.18 -3.48
C ASN A 201 -27.25 -2.37 -3.13
N HIS A 202 -26.95 -2.70 -1.86
CA HIS A 202 -25.58 -2.91 -1.41
C HIS A 202 -24.94 -4.09 -2.15
N GLU A 203 -23.67 -3.94 -2.53
CA GLU A 203 -22.91 -4.92 -3.32
C GLU A 203 -22.93 -6.31 -2.68
N TYR A 204 -22.74 -6.38 -1.38
CA TYR A 204 -22.74 -7.65 -0.64
C TYR A 204 -24.09 -8.37 -0.69
N VAL A 205 -25.19 -7.64 -0.56
CA VAL A 205 -26.52 -8.22 -0.64
C VAL A 205 -26.74 -8.83 -2.04
N LYS A 206 -26.35 -8.10 -3.09
CA LYS A 206 -26.41 -8.61 -4.48
C LYS A 206 -25.53 -9.85 -4.67
N GLU A 207 -24.30 -9.83 -4.16
CA GLU A 207 -23.38 -10.96 -4.21
C GLU A 207 -23.99 -12.22 -3.57
N LEU A 208 -24.59 -12.08 -2.38
CA LEU A 208 -25.24 -13.19 -1.69
C LEU A 208 -26.45 -13.70 -2.46
N GLN A 209 -27.27 -12.82 -3.02
CA GLN A 209 -28.44 -13.19 -3.82
C GLN A 209 -28.03 -13.88 -5.13
N GLU A 210 -26.94 -13.47 -5.76
CA GLU A 210 -26.39 -14.17 -6.94
C GLU A 210 -25.86 -15.57 -6.60
N LYS A 211 -25.13 -15.70 -5.50
CA LYS A 211 -24.66 -17.02 -5.03
C LYS A 211 -25.82 -17.95 -4.67
N ALA A 212 -26.89 -17.41 -4.09
CA ALA A 212 -28.08 -18.18 -3.73
C ALA A 212 -28.79 -18.78 -4.95
N LYS A 213 -28.76 -18.11 -6.11
CA LYS A 213 -29.35 -18.65 -7.36
C LYS A 213 -28.76 -19.99 -7.77
N ALA A 214 -27.48 -20.26 -7.42
CA ALA A 214 -26.87 -21.55 -7.70
C ALA A 214 -27.52 -22.71 -6.95
N TYR A 215 -28.20 -22.46 -5.83
CA TYR A 215 -28.92 -23.45 -5.03
C TYR A 215 -30.40 -23.59 -5.42
N GLU A 216 -30.95 -22.70 -6.26
CA GLU A 216 -32.32 -22.77 -6.74
C GLU A 216 -32.52 -23.67 -7.98
N VAL A 217 -31.42 -24.15 -8.57
CA VAL A 217 -31.41 -24.92 -9.85
C VAL A 217 -31.55 -26.45 -9.62
N HIS A 218 -31.88 -26.88 -8.39
CA HIS A 218 -32.09 -28.31 -8.12
C HIS A 218 -33.46 -28.61 -7.55
#